data_40d3c66f311ebba9715ed9e6995ebd6a
#
_entry.id   40d3c66f311ebba9715ed9e6995ebd6a
#
_cell.length_a   1.000
_cell.length_b   1.000
_cell.length_c   1.000
_cell.angle_alpha   90.00
_cell.angle_beta   90.00
_cell.angle_gamma   90.00
#
_symmetry.space_group_name_H-M   'P 1'
#
loop_
_entity.id
_entity.type
_entity.pdbx_description
1 polymer ?
#
loop_
_entity_poly.entity_id
_entity_poly.type
_entity_poly.pdbx_seq_one_letter_code
_entity_poly.pdbx_strand_id
1 'polypeptide(L)'
;FIMGIIAVLGGVGGGVLFVPIIGGFFPFHIDFVRGTGLLVALCGALAAGPGLLKSNLANLRLAMPMALIASTMAIVGAMVGLSLPSHLIELSLGITILLIVLIMLLAKNSDIPNVKKADSLSTALQITGIYNEPSLNRNISWKIHRTWAGLFSFIIIGFMAGMFGLGAGWANVPVLNLMMGAPMKVSAVSYTHLRAHETGWYL
;
A
#
# COMPACT_ATOMS: atom_id res chain seq x y z
N PHE A 1 7.11 -12.13 -14.74
CA PHE A 1 8.42 -11.69 -14.23
C PHE A 1 8.65 -10.20 -14.53
N ILE A 2 8.57 -9.77 -15.80
CA ILE A 2 8.78 -8.36 -16.21
C ILE A 2 7.81 -7.41 -15.48
N MET A 3 6.52 -7.75 -15.42
CA MET A 3 5.53 -6.96 -14.66
C MET A 3 5.89 -6.81 -13.18
N GLY A 4 6.45 -7.86 -12.57
CA GLY A 4 6.89 -7.79 -11.17
C GLY A 4 8.03 -6.80 -10.97
N ILE A 5 9.01 -6.78 -11.88
CA ILE A 5 10.12 -5.82 -11.83
C ILE A 5 9.62 -4.38 -11.97
N ILE A 6 8.78 -4.11 -12.98
CA ILE A 6 8.19 -2.77 -13.22
C ILE A 6 7.37 -2.32 -12.01
N ALA A 7 6.57 -3.21 -11.45
CA ALA A 7 5.72 -2.92 -10.30
C ALA A 7 6.53 -2.60 -9.03
N VAL A 8 7.63 -3.32 -8.79
CA VAL A 8 8.53 -3.06 -7.66
C VAL A 8 9.26 -1.72 -7.85
N LEU A 9 9.77 -1.43 -9.03
CA LEU A 9 10.41 -0.15 -9.35
C LEU A 9 9.44 1.04 -9.23
N GLY A 10 8.18 0.84 -9.63
CA GLY A 10 7.14 1.87 -9.50
C GLY A 10 6.56 2.00 -8.09
N GLY A 11 6.94 1.12 -7.14
CA GLY A 11 6.39 1.14 -5.78
C GLY A 11 4.89 0.83 -5.69
N VAL A 12 4.27 0.36 -6.78
CA VAL A 12 2.82 0.18 -6.90
C VAL A 12 2.39 -1.26 -6.56
N GLY A 13 3.35 -2.19 -6.67
CA GLY A 13 3.13 -3.60 -6.38
C GLY A 13 2.52 -4.42 -7.52
N GLY A 14 2.97 -5.69 -7.66
CA GLY A 14 2.67 -6.56 -8.80
C GLY A 14 1.17 -6.80 -9.05
N GLY A 15 0.36 -6.91 -8.01
CA GLY A 15 -1.08 -7.17 -8.15
C GLY A 15 -1.84 -6.04 -8.86
N VAL A 16 -1.43 -4.79 -8.65
CA VAL A 16 -2.09 -3.61 -9.25
C VAL A 16 -1.95 -3.56 -10.76
N LEU A 17 -0.85 -4.04 -11.31
CA LEU A 17 -0.68 -4.19 -12.76
C LEU A 17 -1.22 -5.52 -13.27
N PHE A 18 -1.08 -6.59 -12.47
CA PHE A 18 -1.45 -7.94 -12.88
C PHE A 18 -2.97 -8.08 -13.10
N VAL A 19 -3.77 -7.65 -12.13
CA VAL A 19 -5.22 -7.86 -12.18
C VAL A 19 -5.87 -7.17 -13.38
N PRO A 20 -5.64 -5.87 -13.66
CA PRO A 20 -6.23 -5.20 -14.82
C PRO A 20 -5.74 -5.76 -16.16
N ILE A 21 -4.46 -6.09 -16.26
CA ILE A 21 -3.90 -6.59 -17.52
C ILE A 21 -4.41 -8.00 -17.81
N ILE A 22 -4.33 -8.90 -16.85
CA ILE A 22 -4.77 -10.29 -17.07
C ILE A 22 -6.29 -10.38 -17.14
N GLY A 23 -7.01 -9.68 -16.26
CA GLY A 23 -8.48 -9.67 -16.28
C GLY A 23 -9.09 -8.94 -17.49
N GLY A 24 -8.39 -7.93 -18.05
CA GLY A 24 -8.89 -7.19 -19.20
C GLY A 24 -8.54 -7.76 -20.56
N PHE A 25 -7.39 -8.46 -20.69
CA PHE A 25 -6.91 -8.95 -21.99
C PHE A 25 -7.06 -10.47 -22.16
N PHE A 26 -7.29 -11.22 -21.09
CA PHE A 26 -7.38 -12.67 -21.14
C PHE A 26 -8.73 -13.17 -20.62
N PRO A 27 -9.32 -14.23 -21.21
CA PRO A 27 -10.65 -14.73 -20.85
C PRO A 27 -10.64 -15.59 -19.58
N PHE A 28 -10.00 -15.13 -18.51
CA PHE A 28 -10.01 -15.80 -17.22
C PHE A 28 -11.12 -15.23 -16.32
N HIS A 29 -11.69 -16.10 -15.49
CA HIS A 29 -12.66 -15.65 -14.50
C HIS A 29 -12.00 -14.68 -13.52
N ILE A 30 -12.66 -13.57 -13.22
CA ILE A 30 -12.10 -12.47 -12.43
C ILE A 30 -11.64 -12.91 -11.03
N ASP A 31 -12.32 -13.86 -10.40
CA ASP A 31 -11.95 -14.35 -9.07
C ASP A 31 -10.62 -15.10 -9.09
N PHE A 32 -10.35 -15.85 -10.15
CA PHE A 32 -9.07 -16.52 -10.33
C PHE A 32 -7.93 -15.52 -10.54
N VAL A 33 -8.18 -14.47 -11.32
CA VAL A 33 -7.22 -13.38 -11.56
C VAL A 33 -6.92 -12.62 -10.26
N ARG A 34 -7.94 -12.35 -9.44
CA ARG A 34 -7.82 -11.70 -8.13
C ARG A 34 -6.96 -12.52 -7.16
N GLY A 35 -7.28 -13.82 -7.02
CA GLY A 35 -6.49 -14.72 -6.16
C GLY A 35 -5.03 -14.81 -6.60
N THR A 36 -4.78 -14.95 -7.90
CA THR A 36 -3.43 -14.97 -8.46
C THR A 36 -2.72 -13.64 -8.27
N GLY A 37 -3.43 -12.52 -8.40
CA GLY A 37 -2.90 -11.17 -8.14
C GLY A 37 -2.39 -11.00 -6.71
N LEU A 38 -3.12 -11.55 -5.72
CA LEU A 38 -2.68 -11.55 -4.31
C LEU A 38 -1.42 -12.40 -4.11
N LEU A 39 -1.33 -13.58 -4.75
CA LEU A 39 -0.11 -14.41 -4.70
C LEU A 39 1.10 -13.69 -5.29
N VAL A 40 0.96 -13.06 -6.45
CA VAL A 40 2.02 -12.26 -7.08
C VAL A 40 2.44 -11.11 -6.15
N ALA A 41 1.46 -10.48 -5.49
CA ALA A 41 1.69 -9.46 -4.50
C ALA A 41 2.51 -9.95 -3.32
N LEU A 42 2.14 -11.09 -2.75
CA LEU A 42 2.82 -11.71 -1.61
C LEU A 42 4.25 -12.11 -1.97
N CYS A 43 4.45 -12.80 -3.08
CA CYS A 43 5.80 -13.19 -3.54
C CYS A 43 6.71 -11.96 -3.72
N GLY A 44 6.19 -10.88 -4.29
CA GLY A 44 6.95 -9.64 -4.43
C GLY A 44 7.34 -9.01 -3.08
N ALA A 45 6.41 -9.00 -2.11
CA ALA A 45 6.65 -8.47 -0.78
C ALA A 45 7.66 -9.33 0.00
N LEU A 46 7.57 -10.65 -0.06
CA LEU A 46 8.50 -11.57 0.58
C LEU A 46 9.91 -11.47 -0.01
N ALA A 47 10.02 -11.30 -1.33
CA ALA A 47 11.30 -11.15 -2.01
C ALA A 47 12.01 -9.82 -1.65
N ALA A 48 11.27 -8.71 -1.54
CA ALA A 48 11.82 -7.40 -1.22
C ALA A 48 12.01 -7.16 0.29
N GLY A 49 11.21 -7.80 1.14
CA GLY A 49 11.16 -7.57 2.59
C GLY A 49 12.50 -7.65 3.30
N PRO A 50 13.28 -8.73 3.17
CA PRO A 50 14.56 -8.87 3.86
C PRO A 50 15.59 -7.79 3.53
N GLY A 51 15.65 -7.35 2.26
CA GLY A 51 16.54 -6.27 1.82
C GLY A 51 16.16 -4.93 2.44
N LEU A 52 14.88 -4.64 2.49
CA LEU A 52 14.34 -3.38 3.02
C LEU A 52 14.42 -3.30 4.55
N LEU A 53 14.30 -4.43 5.25
CA LEU A 53 14.53 -4.50 6.70
C LEU A 53 15.98 -4.17 7.05
N LYS A 54 16.92 -4.72 6.32
CA LYS A 54 18.35 -4.48 6.54
C LYS A 54 18.76 -3.01 6.33
N SER A 55 18.01 -2.26 5.51
CA SER A 55 18.28 -0.83 5.26
C SER A 55 17.83 0.11 6.40
N ASN A 56 17.22 -0.39 7.48
CA ASN A 56 16.66 0.40 8.59
C ASN A 56 15.65 1.47 8.17
N LEU A 57 15.08 1.37 6.98
CA LEU A 57 14.05 2.27 6.48
C LEU A 57 12.64 1.84 6.92
N ALA A 58 12.47 0.57 7.29
CA ALA A 58 11.19 0.04 7.75
C ALA A 58 10.90 0.47 9.19
N ASN A 59 9.79 1.16 9.40
CA ASN A 59 9.33 1.51 10.73
C ASN A 59 8.11 0.67 11.12
N LEU A 60 8.35 -0.38 11.92
CA LEU A 60 7.28 -1.30 12.35
C LEU A 60 6.22 -0.61 13.20
N ARG A 61 6.55 0.43 13.97
CA ARG A 61 5.57 1.18 14.75
C ARG A 61 4.58 1.96 13.87
N LEU A 62 5.02 2.36 12.68
CA LEU A 62 4.14 2.94 11.65
C LEU A 62 3.38 1.84 10.92
N ALA A 63 4.06 0.78 10.49
CA ALA A 63 3.50 -0.24 9.63
C ALA A 63 2.45 -1.13 10.34
N MET A 64 2.72 -1.59 11.58
CA MET A 64 1.84 -2.56 12.25
C MET A 64 0.39 -2.11 12.45
N PRO A 65 0.09 -0.93 13.01
CA PRO A 65 -1.31 -0.51 13.20
C PRO A 65 -2.04 -0.34 11.87
N MET A 66 -1.36 0.15 10.84
CA MET A 66 -1.93 0.31 9.50
C MET A 66 -2.19 -1.06 8.85
N ALA A 67 -1.23 -2.01 8.98
CA ALA A 67 -1.37 -3.36 8.49
C ALA A 67 -2.56 -4.09 9.11
N LEU A 68 -2.69 -4.04 10.44
CA LEU A 68 -3.77 -4.72 11.15
C LEU A 68 -5.15 -4.21 10.71
N ILE A 69 -5.32 -2.90 10.58
CA ILE A 69 -6.57 -2.30 10.12
C ILE A 69 -6.85 -2.67 8.67
N ALA A 70 -5.86 -2.52 7.79
CA ALA A 70 -6.04 -2.84 6.39
C ALA A 70 -6.32 -4.34 6.17
N SER A 71 -5.63 -5.24 6.88
CA SER A 71 -5.86 -6.69 6.77
C SER A 71 -7.25 -7.10 7.23
N THR A 72 -7.73 -6.59 8.36
CA THR A 72 -9.08 -6.89 8.85
C THR A 72 -10.15 -6.41 7.87
N MET A 73 -10.01 -5.21 7.34
CA MET A 73 -10.94 -4.65 6.36
C MET A 73 -10.84 -5.33 4.99
N ALA A 74 -9.67 -5.86 4.64
CA ALA A 74 -9.49 -6.59 3.40
C ALA A 74 -10.23 -7.95 3.42
N ILE A 75 -10.32 -8.62 4.58
CA ILE A 75 -11.18 -9.81 4.74
C ILE A 75 -12.64 -9.46 4.43
N VAL A 76 -13.14 -8.36 5.02
CA VAL A 76 -14.51 -7.89 4.76
C VAL A 76 -14.69 -7.54 3.27
N GLY A 77 -13.72 -6.85 2.68
CA GLY A 77 -13.72 -6.49 1.26
C GLY A 77 -13.75 -7.72 0.34
N ALA A 78 -12.96 -8.74 0.66
CA ALA A 78 -12.94 -10.00 -0.09
C ALA A 78 -14.29 -10.72 -0.03
N MET A 79 -14.93 -10.81 1.15
CA MET A 79 -16.26 -11.41 1.29
C MET A 79 -17.31 -10.66 0.46
N VAL A 80 -17.31 -9.33 0.51
CA VAL A 80 -18.21 -8.51 -0.31
C VAL A 80 -17.90 -8.72 -1.81
N GLY A 81 -16.62 -8.72 -2.19
CA GLY A 81 -16.22 -8.93 -3.58
C GLY A 81 -16.62 -10.29 -4.15
N LEU A 82 -16.64 -11.34 -3.35
CA LEU A 82 -17.11 -12.68 -3.77
C LEU A 82 -18.65 -12.76 -3.90
N SER A 83 -19.38 -11.90 -3.22
CA SER A 83 -20.85 -11.87 -3.29
C SER A 83 -21.40 -11.00 -4.43
N LEU A 84 -20.55 -10.16 -5.04
CA LEU A 84 -20.95 -9.27 -6.13
C LEU A 84 -20.81 -9.93 -7.51
N PRO A 85 -21.70 -9.64 -8.46
CA PRO A 85 -21.54 -10.09 -9.84
C PRO A 85 -20.28 -9.50 -10.49
N SER A 86 -19.60 -10.31 -11.31
CA SER A 86 -18.31 -9.95 -11.95
C SER A 86 -18.34 -8.59 -12.66
N HIS A 87 -19.40 -8.31 -13.38
CA HIS A 87 -19.58 -7.02 -14.09
C HIS A 87 -19.49 -5.79 -13.16
N LEU A 88 -20.07 -5.86 -11.95
CA LEU A 88 -19.98 -4.75 -10.98
C LEU A 88 -18.57 -4.60 -10.42
N ILE A 89 -17.87 -5.70 -10.24
CA ILE A 89 -16.47 -5.70 -9.78
C ILE A 89 -15.57 -5.08 -10.84
N GLU A 90 -15.71 -5.48 -12.11
CA GLU A 90 -14.92 -4.94 -13.21
C GLU A 90 -15.16 -3.44 -13.41
N LEU A 91 -16.41 -3.01 -13.37
CA LEU A 91 -16.76 -1.59 -13.48
C LEU A 91 -16.18 -0.77 -12.32
N SER A 92 -16.36 -1.24 -11.10
CA SER A 92 -15.84 -0.55 -9.90
C SER A 92 -14.31 -0.57 -9.84
N LEU A 93 -13.67 -1.62 -10.32
CA LEU A 93 -12.22 -1.70 -10.48
C LEU A 93 -11.73 -0.64 -11.48
N GLY A 94 -12.37 -0.53 -12.64
CA GLY A 94 -12.03 0.47 -13.65
C GLY A 94 -12.15 1.90 -13.11
N ILE A 95 -13.24 2.22 -12.43
CA ILE A 95 -13.44 3.54 -11.78
C ILE A 95 -12.34 3.80 -10.74
N THR A 96 -12.03 2.79 -9.93
CA THR A 96 -10.98 2.90 -8.90
C THR A 96 -9.62 3.19 -9.51
N ILE A 97 -9.25 2.49 -10.59
CA ILE A 97 -7.98 2.72 -11.29
C ILE A 97 -7.92 4.15 -11.85
N LEU A 98 -8.98 4.63 -12.47
CA LEU A 98 -9.06 6.01 -12.98
C LEU A 98 -8.90 7.03 -11.85
N LEU A 99 -9.54 6.79 -10.70
CA LEU A 99 -9.41 7.64 -9.52
C LEU A 99 -7.97 7.65 -8.98
N ILE A 100 -7.32 6.50 -8.92
CA ILE A 100 -5.91 6.38 -8.51
C ILE A 100 -5.01 7.19 -9.44
N VAL A 101 -5.15 7.01 -10.75
CA VAL A 101 -4.38 7.75 -11.75
C VAL A 101 -4.58 9.25 -11.58
N LEU A 102 -5.82 9.69 -11.40
CA LEU A 102 -6.14 11.10 -11.18
C LEU A 102 -5.48 11.64 -9.91
N ILE A 103 -5.57 10.91 -8.80
CA ILE A 103 -4.92 11.29 -7.54
C ILE A 103 -3.40 11.39 -7.73
N MET A 104 -2.78 10.42 -8.40
CA MET A 104 -1.34 10.43 -8.65
C MET A 104 -0.88 11.59 -9.54
N LEU A 105 -1.67 11.95 -10.55
CA LEU A 105 -1.39 13.09 -11.44
C LEU A 105 -1.52 14.43 -10.72
N LEU A 106 -2.49 14.55 -9.82
CA LEU A 106 -2.73 15.77 -9.05
C LEU A 106 -1.85 15.87 -7.79
N ALA A 107 -1.31 14.75 -7.33
CA ALA A 107 -0.51 14.70 -6.11
C ALA A 107 0.86 15.32 -6.33
N LYS A 108 1.15 16.36 -5.58
CA LYS A 108 2.49 16.96 -5.51
C LYS A 108 3.29 16.22 -4.45
N ASN A 109 4.00 15.19 -4.85
CA ASN A 109 4.83 14.40 -3.94
C ASN A 109 5.95 15.25 -3.33
N SER A 110 6.22 15.04 -2.06
CA SER A 110 7.34 15.64 -1.35
C SER A 110 8.26 14.54 -0.85
N ASP A 111 9.53 14.57 -1.25
CA ASP A 111 10.53 13.58 -0.80
C ASP A 111 10.70 13.63 0.73
N ILE A 112 10.67 14.83 1.29
CA ILE A 112 10.80 15.07 2.73
C ILE A 112 9.73 16.07 3.16
N PRO A 113 8.53 15.59 3.55
CA PRO A 113 7.46 16.45 4.05
C PRO A 113 7.87 17.15 5.35
N ASN A 114 7.59 18.44 5.46
CA ASN A 114 7.90 19.22 6.66
C ASN A 114 6.73 19.17 7.65
N VAL A 115 6.76 18.23 8.58
CA VAL A 115 5.77 18.10 9.64
C VAL A 115 6.22 18.90 10.86
N LYS A 116 5.59 20.05 11.11
CA LYS A 116 5.94 20.94 12.24
C LYS A 116 5.61 20.34 13.61
N LYS A 117 4.47 19.64 13.75
CA LYS A 117 4.03 19.03 15.02
C LYS A 117 3.48 17.64 14.77
N ALA A 118 3.89 16.67 15.60
CA ALA A 118 3.25 15.36 15.69
C ALA A 118 1.86 15.49 16.34
N ASP A 119 0.91 14.66 15.96
CA ASP A 119 -0.39 14.59 16.64
C ASP A 119 -0.32 13.73 17.92
N SER A 120 -1.35 13.81 18.74
CA SER A 120 -1.42 13.09 20.02
C SER A 120 -1.32 11.57 19.84
N LEU A 121 -1.94 11.04 18.79
CA LEU A 121 -1.95 9.61 18.52
C LEU A 121 -0.60 9.11 18.02
N SER A 122 0.08 9.86 17.15
CA SER A 122 1.43 9.52 16.69
C SER A 122 2.43 9.54 17.84
N THR A 123 2.24 10.46 18.79
CA THR A 123 3.07 10.55 19.99
C THR A 123 2.80 9.37 20.94
N ALA A 124 1.54 8.99 21.14
CA ALA A 124 1.16 7.84 21.97
C ALA A 124 1.71 6.52 21.39
N LEU A 125 1.66 6.36 20.07
CA LEU A 125 2.20 5.20 19.36
C LEU A 125 3.71 5.27 19.14
N GLN A 126 4.35 6.36 19.55
CA GLN A 126 5.79 6.62 19.34
C GLN A 126 6.23 6.47 17.89
N ILE A 127 5.40 6.92 16.95
CA ILE A 127 5.67 6.84 15.50
C ILE A 127 6.57 8.01 15.11
N THR A 128 7.85 7.84 15.36
CA THR A 128 8.92 8.75 14.95
C THR A 128 10.11 7.92 14.51
N GLY A 129 10.98 8.49 13.73
CA GLY A 129 12.18 7.80 13.31
C GLY A 129 13.26 8.72 12.81
N ILE A 130 14.44 8.16 12.68
CA ILE A 130 15.61 8.80 12.07
C ILE A 130 16.11 7.83 11.01
N TYR A 131 16.30 8.30 9.80
CA TYR A 131 16.97 7.52 8.76
C TYR A 131 18.12 8.32 8.15
N ASN A 132 19.14 7.60 7.72
CA ASN A 132 20.26 8.20 7.03
C ASN A 132 19.90 8.39 5.55
N GLU A 133 20.01 9.62 5.05
CA GLU A 133 19.83 9.94 3.65
C GLU A 133 21.21 10.04 2.97
N PRO A 134 21.64 9.00 2.22
CA PRO A 134 22.97 8.98 1.62
C PRO A 134 23.22 10.11 0.65
N SER A 135 22.19 10.57 -0.08
CA SER A 135 22.30 11.66 -1.06
C SER A 135 22.57 13.02 -0.41
N LEU A 136 22.16 13.22 0.84
CA LEU A 136 22.36 14.44 1.61
C LEU A 136 23.42 14.29 2.71
N ASN A 137 23.96 13.09 2.87
CA ASN A 137 24.94 12.69 3.90
C ASN A 137 24.55 13.19 5.30
N ARG A 138 23.27 13.09 5.64
CA ARG A 138 22.75 13.53 6.94
C ARG A 138 21.61 12.64 7.44
N ASN A 139 21.46 12.60 8.77
CA ASN A 139 20.34 11.94 9.41
C ASN A 139 19.11 12.85 9.39
N ILE A 140 18.00 12.33 8.87
CA ILE A 140 16.71 13.01 8.80
C ILE A 140 15.82 12.44 9.89
N SER A 141 15.44 13.29 10.85
CA SER A 141 14.39 12.97 11.82
C SER A 141 13.03 13.29 11.21
N TRP A 142 12.09 12.38 11.31
CA TRP A 142 10.76 12.56 10.76
C TRP A 142 9.68 12.24 11.79
N LYS A 143 8.54 12.88 11.63
CA LYS A 143 7.33 12.72 12.43
C LYS A 143 6.14 12.68 11.50
N ILE A 144 5.03 12.09 11.97
CA ILE A 144 3.78 12.09 11.22
C ILE A 144 2.72 12.95 11.91
N HIS A 145 1.74 13.36 11.14
CA HIS A 145 0.56 14.08 11.60
C HIS A 145 -0.70 13.46 10.98
N ARG A 146 -1.88 13.86 11.46
CA ARG A 146 -3.18 13.35 10.96
C ARG A 146 -3.30 11.82 11.00
N THR A 147 -2.78 11.20 12.05
CA THR A 147 -2.77 9.73 12.19
C THR A 147 -4.18 9.14 12.14
N TRP A 148 -5.19 9.79 12.72
CA TRP A 148 -6.59 9.36 12.64
C TRP A 148 -7.11 9.31 11.20
N ALA A 149 -6.83 10.35 10.42
CA ALA A 149 -7.23 10.39 9.01
C ALA A 149 -6.51 9.29 8.21
N GLY A 150 -5.23 9.05 8.51
CA GLY A 150 -4.48 7.92 7.95
C GLY A 150 -5.13 6.58 8.27
N LEU A 151 -5.44 6.29 9.54
CA LEU A 151 -6.10 5.05 9.95
C LEU A 151 -7.44 4.86 9.23
N PHE A 152 -8.25 5.92 9.13
CA PHE A 152 -9.51 5.85 8.39
C PHE A 152 -9.29 5.54 6.90
N SER A 153 -8.28 6.14 6.28
CA SER A 153 -7.92 5.84 4.90
C SER A 153 -7.50 4.38 4.73
N PHE A 154 -6.78 3.81 5.70
CA PHE A 154 -6.39 2.39 5.66
C PHE A 154 -7.58 1.43 5.81
N ILE A 155 -8.67 1.83 6.45
CA ILE A 155 -9.95 1.08 6.42
C ILE A 155 -10.46 0.96 4.98
N ILE A 156 -10.55 2.08 4.28
CA ILE A 156 -11.04 2.11 2.88
C ILE A 156 -10.08 1.36 1.96
N ILE A 157 -8.78 1.60 2.09
CA ILE A 157 -7.75 0.97 1.27
C ILE A 157 -7.79 -0.55 1.46
N GLY A 158 -7.84 -1.03 2.70
CA GLY A 158 -7.92 -2.45 3.00
C GLY A 158 -9.17 -3.09 2.38
N PHE A 159 -10.34 -2.47 2.57
CA PHE A 159 -11.58 -2.94 1.97
C PHE A 159 -11.48 -3.07 0.45
N MET A 160 -11.00 -2.03 -0.24
CA MET A 160 -10.82 -2.05 -1.69
C MET A 160 -9.75 -3.06 -2.14
N ALA A 161 -8.65 -3.17 -1.39
CA ALA A 161 -7.58 -4.12 -1.67
C ALA A 161 -8.08 -5.57 -1.65
N GLY A 162 -8.88 -5.92 -0.65
CA GLY A 162 -9.52 -7.24 -0.55
C GLY A 162 -10.57 -7.46 -1.63
N MET A 163 -11.45 -6.49 -1.87
CA MET A 163 -12.53 -6.59 -2.86
C MET A 163 -11.99 -6.83 -4.28
N PHE A 164 -10.89 -6.17 -4.67
CA PHE A 164 -10.34 -6.27 -6.03
C PHE A 164 -9.16 -7.24 -6.15
N GLY A 165 -8.59 -7.74 -5.06
CA GLY A 165 -7.41 -8.58 -5.12
C GLY A 165 -6.13 -7.85 -5.57
N LEU A 166 -6.11 -6.51 -5.50
CA LEU A 166 -4.97 -5.70 -5.94
C LEU A 166 -3.83 -5.64 -4.91
N GLY A 167 -4.15 -5.91 -3.65
CA GLY A 167 -3.31 -5.49 -2.53
C GLY A 167 -3.37 -3.97 -2.31
N ALA A 168 -2.98 -3.50 -1.13
CA ALA A 168 -3.13 -2.09 -0.74
C ALA A 168 -2.04 -1.14 -1.31
N GLY A 169 -1.14 -1.65 -2.14
CA GLY A 169 0.07 -0.95 -2.59
C GLY A 169 -0.14 0.38 -3.29
N TRP A 170 -1.19 0.49 -4.02
CA TRP A 170 -1.50 1.66 -4.82
C TRP A 170 -1.79 2.92 -3.99
N ALA A 171 -2.30 2.78 -2.79
CA ALA A 171 -2.72 3.91 -1.96
C ALA A 171 -1.89 4.09 -0.68
N ASN A 172 -1.19 3.04 -0.21
CA ASN A 172 -0.41 3.12 1.02
C ASN A 172 0.66 4.21 0.95
N VAL A 173 1.42 4.27 -0.15
CA VAL A 173 2.48 5.27 -0.31
C VAL A 173 1.93 6.70 -0.38
N PRO A 174 0.92 7.01 -1.22
CA PRO A 174 0.29 8.34 -1.22
C PRO A 174 -0.28 8.74 0.15
N VAL A 175 -0.98 7.86 0.84
CA VAL A 175 -1.57 8.19 2.14
C VAL A 175 -0.49 8.44 3.19
N LEU A 176 0.53 7.60 3.28
CA LEU A 176 1.62 7.78 4.23
C LEU A 176 2.41 9.06 3.93
N ASN A 177 2.70 9.36 2.68
CA ASN A 177 3.50 10.53 2.29
C ASN A 177 2.68 11.82 2.29
N LEU A 178 1.60 11.88 1.51
CA LEU A 178 0.85 13.13 1.28
C LEU A 178 -0.06 13.49 2.45
N MET A 179 -0.68 12.50 3.08
CA MET A 179 -1.67 12.74 4.13
C MET A 179 -1.03 12.74 5.52
N MET A 180 -0.17 11.75 5.81
CA MET A 180 0.45 11.62 7.13
C MET A 180 1.82 12.31 7.23
N GLY A 181 2.44 12.66 6.11
CA GLY A 181 3.72 13.37 6.07
C GLY A 181 4.93 12.50 6.36
N ALA A 182 4.84 11.19 6.14
CA ALA A 182 6.00 10.32 6.22
C ALA A 182 6.91 10.53 4.99
N PRO A 183 8.25 10.48 5.13
CA PRO A 183 9.16 10.59 4.00
C PRO A 183 8.88 9.53 2.93
N MET A 184 9.06 9.87 1.67
CA MET A 184 8.74 8.97 0.54
C MET A 184 9.44 7.61 0.67
N LYS A 185 10.73 7.59 1.02
CA LYS A 185 11.51 6.37 1.21
C LYS A 185 10.95 5.50 2.35
N VAL A 186 10.59 6.10 3.48
CA VAL A 186 9.98 5.40 4.61
C VAL A 186 8.59 4.87 4.24
N SER A 187 7.79 5.64 3.51
CA SER A 187 6.47 5.24 3.02
C SER A 187 6.55 4.04 2.10
N ALA A 188 7.45 4.06 1.13
CA ALA A 188 7.64 2.97 0.16
C ALA A 188 8.14 1.67 0.81
N VAL A 189 9.02 1.77 1.81
CA VAL A 189 9.56 0.60 2.51
C VAL A 189 8.57 0.04 3.54
N SER A 190 7.93 0.90 4.32
CA SER A 190 6.88 0.49 5.27
C SER A 190 5.72 -0.19 4.56
N TYR A 191 5.39 0.25 3.34
CA TYR A 191 4.41 -0.38 2.49
C TYR A 191 4.72 -1.86 2.16
N THR A 192 5.95 -2.21 1.87
CA THR A 192 6.31 -3.60 1.53
C THR A 192 6.01 -4.55 2.69
N HIS A 193 6.18 -4.10 3.92
CA HIS A 193 5.79 -4.84 5.12
C HIS A 193 4.29 -4.95 5.32
N LEU A 194 3.56 -3.85 5.14
CA LEU A 194 2.10 -3.83 5.16
C LEU A 194 1.53 -4.88 4.24
N ARG A 195 2.05 -4.95 3.04
CA ARG A 195 1.58 -5.86 2.01
C ARG A 195 1.85 -7.34 2.32
N ALA A 196 3.00 -7.68 2.89
CA ALA A 196 3.29 -9.05 3.30
C ALA A 196 2.30 -9.55 4.36
N HIS A 197 1.87 -8.68 5.28
CA HIS A 197 0.86 -8.98 6.27
C HIS A 197 -0.54 -9.13 5.68
N GLU A 198 -0.96 -8.22 4.82
CA GLU A 198 -2.30 -8.25 4.21
C GLU A 198 -2.54 -9.49 3.37
N THR A 199 -1.55 -9.90 2.58
CA THR A 199 -1.71 -11.05 1.67
C THR A 199 -1.46 -12.40 2.32
N GLY A 200 -0.70 -12.46 3.41
CA GLY A 200 -0.41 -13.71 4.12
C GLY A 200 -1.60 -14.32 4.88
N TRP A 201 -2.68 -13.55 5.13
CA TRP A 201 -3.88 -14.04 5.83
C TRP A 201 -4.92 -14.69 4.91
N TYR A 202 -4.75 -14.63 3.59
CA TYR A 202 -5.69 -15.20 2.61
C TYR A 202 -5.25 -16.55 2.02
N LEU A 203 -4.09 -17.05 2.42
CA LEU A 203 -3.52 -18.33 2.02
C LEU A 203 -3.54 -19.31 3.18
#